data_6cdf295e05f4b97e1538cb39168c19f1
#
_entry.id   6cdf295e05f4b97e1538cb39168c19f1
#
_cell.length_a   1.000
_cell.length_b   1.000
_cell.length_c   1.000
_cell.angle_alpha   90.00
_cell.angle_beta   90.00
_cell.angle_gamma   90.00
#
_symmetry.space_group_name_H-M   'P 1'
#
loop_
_entity.id
_entity.type
_entity.pdbx_description
1 polymer ?
#
loop_
_entity_poly.entity_id
_entity_poly.type
_entity_poly.pdbx_seq_one_letter_code
_entity_poly.pdbx_strand_id
1 'polypeptide(L)'
;MKDSPGNSTCVDGTRLIPVQLVDCAGLVPGAWEGRGLGNQFLDEIRQADALIHIVDVSGSTDSEGKPCDPGAHNPLDDLQFLEHELDMWMLQILKKDWDKTVRRVEGAKEELPPLLEEKLSGLGIHRDHILHARHSVGLNFERPTAWTNSDMLKLISELRKLSKPILIAANKMDVPPAKQNLEELKASGYPTVPCCAEAELALRRASEKGIISYIPGDDDFNIIQESKLTQGQKDALKLIKEEILRSLGSTGVQEALNLAFFKLLKMITIYPVEDPEKLTDHKDRILPDAYLVPDGTTAKQFAGIIHSDLASGFLYATEARTKMRMGEDHVLKDRDVISIVSTKRHA
;
A
#
# COMPACT_ATOMS: atom_id res chain seq x y z
N MET A 1 3.23 25.42 -15.58
CA MET A 1 3.88 26.10 -14.42
C MET A 1 4.89 25.11 -13.88
N LYS A 2 6.14 25.51 -13.69
CA LYS A 2 7.20 24.60 -13.19
C LYS A 2 7.11 24.63 -11.66
N ASP A 3 6.82 23.50 -11.05
CA ASP A 3 6.73 23.37 -9.58
C ASP A 3 8.10 23.39 -8.91
N SER A 4 8.11 23.64 -7.60
CA SER A 4 9.33 23.73 -6.78
C SER A 4 9.18 22.85 -5.53
N PRO A 5 9.29 21.52 -5.68
CA PRO A 5 8.99 20.57 -4.62
C PRO A 5 9.86 20.74 -3.37
N GLY A 6 9.22 20.65 -2.19
CA GLY A 6 9.85 20.66 -0.88
C GLY A 6 9.92 19.24 -0.27
N ASN A 7 8.79 18.57 -0.17
CA ASN A 7 8.69 17.24 0.44
C ASN A 7 8.65 16.08 -0.57
N SER A 8 8.84 16.33 -1.84
CA SER A 8 8.68 15.35 -2.93
C SER A 8 9.65 15.65 -4.06
N THR A 9 9.64 14.87 -5.13
CA THR A 9 10.49 15.07 -6.31
C THR A 9 9.62 15.27 -7.54
N CYS A 10 10.02 16.19 -8.43
CA CYS A 10 9.38 16.38 -9.73
C CYS A 10 10.38 16.07 -10.85
N VAL A 11 10.05 15.12 -11.71
CA VAL A 11 10.86 14.72 -12.86
C VAL A 11 10.01 14.93 -14.10
N ASP A 12 10.44 15.84 -14.97
CA ASP A 12 9.76 16.19 -16.23
C ASP A 12 8.24 16.40 -16.13
N GLY A 13 7.82 17.06 -15.02
CA GLY A 13 6.40 17.34 -14.74
C GLY A 13 5.65 16.24 -14.00
N THR A 14 6.28 15.10 -13.77
CA THR A 14 5.73 14.01 -12.96
C THR A 14 6.13 14.20 -11.49
N ARG A 15 5.13 14.31 -10.59
CA ARG A 15 5.35 14.47 -9.16
C ARG A 15 5.45 13.12 -8.47
N LEU A 16 6.60 12.79 -7.93
CA LEU A 16 6.84 11.58 -7.14
C LEU A 16 6.71 11.93 -5.66
N ILE A 17 5.66 11.42 -5.02
CA ILE A 17 5.37 11.67 -3.62
C ILE A 17 6.02 10.57 -2.79
N PRO A 18 6.82 10.87 -1.75
CA PRO A 18 7.44 9.86 -0.91
C PRO A 18 6.37 9.10 -0.12
N VAL A 19 6.55 7.78 -0.05
CA VAL A 19 5.71 6.86 0.72
C VAL A 19 6.58 6.04 1.66
N GLN A 20 6.00 5.61 2.77
CA GLN A 20 6.69 4.72 3.69
C GLN A 20 6.48 3.28 3.25
N LEU A 21 7.58 2.58 2.98
CA LEU A 21 7.61 1.13 2.76
C LEU A 21 8.36 0.49 3.92
N VAL A 22 7.82 -0.62 4.41
CA VAL A 22 8.47 -1.44 5.43
C VAL A 22 8.85 -2.76 4.77
N ASP A 23 10.14 -3.08 4.80
CA ASP A 23 10.64 -4.39 4.35
C ASP A 23 10.41 -5.39 5.46
N CYS A 24 9.55 -6.37 5.19
CA CYS A 24 9.22 -7.41 6.16
C CYS A 24 10.17 -8.59 5.99
N ALA A 25 10.65 -9.15 7.11
CA ALA A 25 11.47 -10.36 7.10
C ALA A 25 10.76 -11.50 6.35
N GLY A 26 11.54 -12.34 5.65
CA GLY A 26 10.98 -13.47 4.90
C GLY A 26 10.14 -14.40 5.80
N LEU A 27 8.93 -14.69 5.34
CA LEU A 27 8.00 -15.58 6.04
C LEU A 27 8.44 -17.04 5.84
N VAL A 28 8.46 -17.81 6.93
CA VAL A 28 8.71 -19.25 6.90
C VAL A 28 7.49 -20.01 7.42
N PRO A 29 7.26 -21.25 6.97
CA PRO A 29 6.13 -22.07 7.44
C PRO A 29 6.12 -22.23 8.96
N GLY A 30 4.97 -21.93 9.58
CA GLY A 30 4.78 -21.93 11.04
C GLY A 30 5.25 -20.65 11.72
N ALA A 31 5.40 -19.55 11.01
CA ALA A 31 5.71 -18.25 11.58
C ALA A 31 4.66 -17.79 12.60
N TRP A 32 3.38 -18.10 12.37
CA TRP A 32 2.29 -17.85 13.31
C TRP A 32 2.43 -18.62 14.64
N GLU A 33 3.20 -19.73 14.68
CA GLU A 33 3.58 -20.45 15.89
C GLU A 33 4.87 -19.91 16.54
N GLY A 34 5.46 -18.85 15.98
CA GLY A 34 6.70 -18.25 16.47
C GLY A 34 7.98 -18.87 15.90
N ARG A 35 7.90 -19.62 14.81
CA ARG A 35 9.10 -20.18 14.14
C ARG A 35 9.87 -19.09 13.41
N GLY A 36 11.17 -19.18 13.40
CA GLY A 36 12.06 -18.24 12.71
C GLY A 36 11.90 -16.81 13.23
N LEU A 37 11.84 -15.83 12.33
CA LEU A 37 11.58 -14.42 12.61
C LEU A 37 10.07 -14.08 12.60
N GLY A 38 9.19 -15.09 12.73
CA GLY A 38 7.74 -14.93 12.57
C GLY A 38 7.12 -13.85 13.45
N ASN A 39 7.53 -13.71 14.71
CA ASN A 39 7.02 -12.67 15.59
C ASN A 39 7.39 -11.26 15.10
N GLN A 40 8.60 -11.04 14.59
CA GLN A 40 9.01 -9.77 14.02
C GLN A 40 8.23 -9.45 12.76
N PHE A 41 8.10 -10.39 11.84
CA PHE A 41 7.30 -10.27 10.63
C PHE A 41 5.85 -9.87 10.93
N LEU A 42 5.23 -10.56 11.91
CA LEU A 42 3.84 -10.30 12.29
C LEU A 42 3.67 -8.92 12.97
N ASP A 43 4.67 -8.45 13.72
CA ASP A 43 4.67 -7.10 14.29
C ASP A 43 4.84 -6.01 13.23
N GLU A 44 5.62 -6.25 12.18
CA GLU A 44 5.77 -5.35 11.03
C GLU A 44 4.46 -5.25 10.23
N ILE A 45 3.83 -6.40 9.92
CA ILE A 45 2.52 -6.44 9.25
C ILE A 45 1.43 -5.75 10.06
N ARG A 46 1.48 -5.83 11.37
CA ARG A 46 0.49 -5.15 12.24
C ARG A 46 0.44 -3.65 11.98
N GLN A 47 1.57 -3.04 11.68
CA GLN A 47 1.70 -1.60 11.43
C GLN A 47 1.39 -1.20 9.98
N ALA A 48 1.39 -2.15 9.05
CA ALA A 48 1.13 -1.86 7.63
C ALA A 48 -0.37 -1.69 7.36
N ASP A 49 -0.73 -0.70 6.54
CA ASP A 49 -2.11 -0.46 6.10
C ASP A 49 -2.50 -1.33 4.90
N ALA A 50 -1.54 -1.73 4.07
CA ALA A 50 -1.69 -2.66 2.95
C ALA A 50 -0.41 -3.47 2.75
N LEU A 51 -0.53 -4.59 2.06
CA LEU A 51 0.60 -5.48 1.76
C LEU A 51 0.86 -5.53 0.25
N ILE A 52 2.12 -5.40 -0.14
CA ILE A 52 2.58 -5.74 -1.49
C ILE A 52 3.31 -7.07 -1.38
N HIS A 53 2.66 -8.14 -1.82
CA HIS A 53 3.23 -9.48 -1.83
C HIS A 53 4.04 -9.68 -3.11
N ILE A 54 5.35 -9.75 -2.98
CA ILE A 54 6.26 -10.01 -4.10
C ILE A 54 6.33 -11.52 -4.31
N VAL A 55 5.83 -11.96 -5.46
CA VAL A 55 5.80 -13.38 -5.86
C VAL A 55 6.72 -13.59 -7.04
N ASP A 56 7.60 -14.60 -6.97
CA ASP A 56 8.39 -15.06 -8.12
C ASP A 56 7.50 -15.81 -9.10
N VAL A 57 6.94 -15.07 -10.04
CA VAL A 57 5.99 -15.64 -11.01
C VAL A 57 6.63 -16.60 -12.00
N SER A 58 7.96 -16.61 -12.12
CA SER A 58 8.68 -17.60 -12.94
C SER A 58 8.77 -18.97 -12.28
N GLY A 59 8.46 -19.08 -10.97
CA GLY A 59 8.61 -20.32 -10.19
C GLY A 59 10.06 -20.80 -10.10
N SER A 60 11.03 -19.87 -10.15
CA SER A 60 12.47 -20.17 -10.05
C SER A 60 13.02 -20.07 -8.63
N THR A 61 12.13 -19.89 -7.65
CA THR A 61 12.46 -19.83 -6.22
C THR A 61 11.46 -20.71 -5.46
N ASP A 62 11.94 -21.59 -4.59
CA ASP A 62 11.08 -22.45 -3.77
C ASP A 62 10.47 -21.70 -2.58
N SER A 63 9.59 -22.37 -1.81
CA SER A 63 8.91 -21.82 -0.63
C SER A 63 9.85 -21.40 0.52
N GLU A 64 11.12 -21.80 0.48
CA GLU A 64 12.15 -21.38 1.43
C GLU A 64 13.02 -20.23 0.88
N GLY A 65 12.72 -19.72 -0.32
CA GLY A 65 13.48 -18.67 -0.99
C GLY A 65 14.77 -19.16 -1.67
N LYS A 66 14.93 -20.47 -1.88
CA LYS A 66 16.09 -21.06 -2.53
C LYS A 66 15.90 -21.13 -4.04
N PRO A 67 16.95 -20.85 -4.85
CA PRO A 67 16.85 -21.00 -6.29
C PRO A 67 16.51 -22.45 -6.72
N CYS A 68 15.60 -22.58 -7.67
CA CYS A 68 15.23 -23.83 -8.33
C CYS A 68 15.07 -23.58 -9.85
N ASP A 69 14.83 -24.64 -10.62
CA ASP A 69 14.60 -24.48 -12.06
C ASP A 69 13.31 -23.68 -12.32
N PRO A 70 13.29 -22.79 -13.31
CA PRO A 70 12.08 -22.05 -13.68
C PRO A 70 10.89 -22.98 -13.93
N GLY A 71 9.75 -22.70 -13.28
CA GLY A 71 8.54 -23.53 -13.34
C GLY A 71 8.51 -24.70 -12.35
N ALA A 72 9.56 -24.89 -11.54
CA ALA A 72 9.59 -25.98 -10.54
C ALA A 72 8.70 -25.68 -9.32
N HIS A 73 8.47 -24.41 -9.01
CA HIS A 73 7.60 -23.97 -7.92
C HIS A 73 6.32 -23.32 -8.47
N ASN A 74 5.18 -23.58 -7.83
CA ASN A 74 3.91 -22.96 -8.20
C ASN A 74 3.71 -21.63 -7.43
N PRO A 75 3.67 -20.48 -8.11
CA PRO A 75 3.50 -19.18 -7.44
C PRO A 75 2.20 -19.00 -6.65
N LEU A 76 1.16 -19.79 -6.94
CA LEU A 76 -0.09 -19.78 -6.16
C LEU A 76 0.12 -20.34 -4.74
N ASP A 77 1.08 -21.23 -4.54
CA ASP A 77 1.35 -21.80 -3.23
C ASP A 77 1.90 -20.72 -2.27
N ASP A 78 2.66 -19.75 -2.78
CA ASP A 78 3.16 -18.61 -1.99
C ASP A 78 2.01 -17.72 -1.51
N LEU A 79 1.00 -17.51 -2.35
CA LEU A 79 -0.18 -16.73 -1.98
C LEU A 79 -0.99 -17.44 -0.89
N GLN A 80 -1.29 -18.73 -1.09
CA GLN A 80 -2.05 -19.54 -0.12
C GLN A 80 -1.30 -19.65 1.21
N PHE A 81 0.00 -19.76 1.15
CA PHE A 81 0.87 -19.79 2.31
C PHE A 81 0.78 -18.48 3.11
N LEU A 82 0.93 -17.31 2.48
CA LEU A 82 0.81 -16.01 3.16
C LEU A 82 -0.56 -15.85 3.82
N GLU A 83 -1.64 -16.15 3.10
CA GLU A 83 -2.99 -16.07 3.63
C GLU A 83 -3.17 -16.96 4.88
N HIS A 84 -2.69 -18.19 4.82
CA HIS A 84 -2.78 -19.14 5.92
C HIS A 84 -2.05 -18.65 7.17
N GLU A 85 -0.81 -18.19 7.02
CA GLU A 85 -0.01 -17.69 8.15
C GLU A 85 -0.67 -16.48 8.83
N LEU A 86 -1.18 -15.53 8.04
CA LEU A 86 -1.87 -14.36 8.56
C LEU A 86 -3.19 -14.72 9.25
N ASP A 87 -4.00 -15.57 8.63
CA ASP A 87 -5.29 -15.99 9.17
C ASP A 87 -5.10 -16.77 10.49
N MET A 88 -4.11 -17.65 10.56
CA MET A 88 -3.81 -18.42 11.77
C MET A 88 -3.29 -17.53 12.90
N TRP A 89 -2.43 -16.56 12.59
CA TRP A 89 -1.96 -15.59 13.57
C TRP A 89 -3.10 -14.74 14.15
N MET A 90 -3.95 -14.16 13.28
CA MET A 90 -5.09 -13.36 13.71
C MET A 90 -6.10 -14.20 14.50
N LEU A 91 -6.29 -15.48 14.12
CA LEU A 91 -7.15 -16.43 14.83
C LEU A 91 -6.64 -16.72 16.25
N GLN A 92 -5.33 -16.83 16.45
CA GLN A 92 -4.76 -16.98 17.80
C GLN A 92 -5.09 -15.78 18.67
N ILE A 93 -4.97 -14.56 18.14
CA ILE A 93 -5.33 -13.32 18.86
C ILE A 93 -6.81 -13.31 19.20
N LEU A 94 -7.68 -13.70 18.26
CA LEU A 94 -9.11 -13.81 18.49
C LEU A 94 -9.42 -14.81 19.61
N LYS A 95 -8.79 -15.99 19.59
CA LYS A 95 -9.03 -17.06 20.55
C LYS A 95 -8.51 -16.78 21.96
N LYS A 96 -7.53 -15.89 22.09
CA LYS A 96 -7.04 -15.51 23.40
C LYS A 96 -8.18 -14.98 24.27
N ASP A 97 -8.43 -15.62 25.42
CA ASP A 97 -9.52 -15.28 26.35
C ASP A 97 -10.94 -15.32 25.73
N TRP A 98 -11.18 -16.13 24.70
CA TRP A 98 -12.46 -16.20 23.99
C TRP A 98 -13.64 -16.51 24.92
N ASP A 99 -13.46 -17.40 25.88
CA ASP A 99 -14.51 -17.76 26.88
C ASP A 99 -14.97 -16.54 27.71
N LYS A 100 -14.08 -15.57 27.95
CA LYS A 100 -14.45 -14.33 28.63
C LYS A 100 -15.32 -13.46 27.71
N THR A 101 -14.98 -13.36 26.46
CA THR A 101 -15.78 -12.64 25.45
C THR A 101 -17.16 -13.23 25.33
N VAL A 102 -17.27 -14.55 25.22
CA VAL A 102 -18.56 -15.27 25.16
C VAL A 102 -19.42 -14.98 26.38
N ARG A 103 -18.85 -15.06 27.61
CA ARG A 103 -19.59 -14.75 28.85
C ARG A 103 -20.10 -13.31 28.90
N ARG A 104 -19.35 -12.35 28.35
CA ARG A 104 -19.80 -10.95 28.26
C ARG A 104 -21.00 -10.83 27.33
N VAL A 105 -20.96 -11.48 26.15
CA VAL A 105 -22.07 -11.44 25.19
C VAL A 105 -23.32 -12.16 25.70
N GLU A 106 -23.21 -13.43 26.05
CA GLU A 106 -24.37 -14.25 26.34
C GLU A 106 -24.87 -14.09 27.81
N GLY A 107 -23.94 -13.85 28.73
CA GLY A 107 -24.27 -13.63 30.16
C GLY A 107 -24.62 -12.19 30.49
N ALA A 108 -23.75 -11.23 30.12
CA ALA A 108 -23.94 -9.82 30.43
C ALA A 108 -24.74 -9.04 29.37
N LYS A 109 -25.09 -9.69 28.22
CA LYS A 109 -25.82 -9.08 27.11
C LYS A 109 -25.09 -7.93 26.44
N GLU A 110 -23.75 -7.94 26.47
CA GLU A 110 -22.95 -6.97 25.71
C GLU A 110 -22.96 -7.31 24.22
N GLU A 111 -22.80 -6.30 23.37
CA GLU A 111 -22.68 -6.52 21.92
C GLU A 111 -21.28 -7.06 21.57
N LEU A 112 -21.22 -8.07 20.68
CA LEU A 112 -19.96 -8.67 20.25
C LEU A 112 -19.06 -7.71 19.44
N PRO A 113 -19.55 -6.85 18.50
CA PRO A 113 -18.69 -6.00 17.69
C PRO A 113 -17.74 -5.08 18.49
N PRO A 114 -18.15 -4.36 19.55
CA PRO A 114 -17.23 -3.58 20.37
C PRO A 114 -16.16 -4.44 21.05
N LEU A 115 -16.49 -5.66 21.47
CA LEU A 115 -15.54 -6.57 22.12
C LEU A 115 -14.49 -7.11 21.13
N LEU A 116 -14.90 -7.36 19.89
CA LEU A 116 -13.97 -7.71 18.81
C LEU A 116 -13.06 -6.55 18.47
N GLU A 117 -13.57 -5.32 18.41
CA GLU A 117 -12.77 -4.12 18.15
C GLU A 117 -11.73 -3.92 19.27
N GLU A 118 -12.13 -3.98 20.55
CA GLU A 118 -11.21 -3.91 21.69
C GLU A 118 -10.04 -4.90 21.54
N LYS A 119 -10.34 -6.12 21.08
CA LYS A 119 -9.38 -7.21 20.96
C LYS A 119 -8.49 -7.12 19.73
N LEU A 120 -9.02 -6.63 18.62
CA LEU A 120 -8.37 -6.67 17.29
C LEU A 120 -7.90 -5.30 16.80
N SER A 121 -8.15 -4.21 17.54
CA SER A 121 -7.73 -2.85 17.18
C SER A 121 -6.22 -2.73 16.94
N GLY A 122 -5.41 -3.47 17.71
CA GLY A 122 -3.97 -3.55 17.52
C GLY A 122 -3.53 -4.13 16.17
N LEU A 123 -4.45 -4.73 15.40
CA LEU A 123 -4.23 -5.24 14.04
C LEU A 123 -4.76 -4.27 12.95
N GLY A 124 -5.20 -3.07 13.33
CA GLY A 124 -5.87 -2.14 12.41
C GLY A 124 -7.32 -2.53 12.08
N ILE A 125 -7.92 -3.44 12.87
CA ILE A 125 -9.31 -3.84 12.68
C ILE A 125 -10.20 -2.94 13.54
N HIS A 126 -11.05 -2.16 12.87
CA HIS A 126 -11.98 -1.22 13.46
C HIS A 126 -13.43 -1.70 13.31
N ARG A 127 -14.34 -1.00 13.97
CA ARG A 127 -15.76 -1.37 14.04
C ARG A 127 -16.39 -1.54 12.65
N ASP A 128 -16.04 -0.70 11.69
CA ASP A 128 -16.60 -0.77 10.34
C ASP A 128 -16.22 -2.07 9.63
N HIS A 129 -14.98 -2.55 9.79
CA HIS A 129 -14.53 -3.85 9.27
C HIS A 129 -15.36 -4.98 9.88
N ILE A 130 -15.62 -4.93 11.20
CA ILE A 130 -16.37 -5.96 11.93
C ILE A 130 -17.83 -5.98 11.48
N LEU A 131 -18.45 -4.81 11.33
CA LEU A 131 -19.84 -4.71 10.89
C LEU A 131 -19.97 -5.19 9.43
N HIS A 132 -19.01 -4.86 8.57
CA HIS A 132 -18.98 -5.35 7.19
C HIS A 132 -18.84 -6.88 7.15
N ALA A 133 -17.85 -7.43 7.87
CA ALA A 133 -17.62 -8.86 7.94
C ALA A 133 -18.83 -9.62 8.50
N ARG A 134 -19.55 -9.05 9.52
CA ARG A 134 -20.77 -9.64 10.07
C ARG A 134 -21.81 -9.95 9.00
N HIS A 135 -21.99 -9.04 8.03
CA HIS A 135 -22.96 -9.23 6.94
C HIS A 135 -22.52 -10.33 5.96
N SER A 136 -21.22 -10.46 5.68
CA SER A 136 -20.70 -11.42 4.69
C SER A 136 -20.56 -12.84 5.23
N VAL A 137 -20.23 -13.01 6.53
CA VAL A 137 -19.99 -14.37 7.08
C VAL A 137 -21.25 -15.12 7.50
N GLY A 138 -22.37 -14.43 7.75
CA GLY A 138 -23.64 -15.06 8.13
C GLY A 138 -23.63 -15.73 9.52
N LEU A 139 -22.70 -15.32 10.42
CA LEU A 139 -22.61 -15.87 11.78
C LEU A 139 -23.57 -15.18 12.75
N ASN A 140 -24.07 -15.94 13.74
CA ASN A 140 -24.88 -15.37 14.80
C ASN A 140 -23.99 -14.73 15.88
N PHE A 141 -23.94 -13.41 15.91
CA PHE A 141 -23.13 -12.62 16.84
C PHE A 141 -23.73 -12.56 18.26
N GLU A 142 -24.98 -12.98 18.45
CA GLU A 142 -25.62 -13.07 19.78
C GLU A 142 -25.33 -14.41 20.49
N ARG A 143 -24.85 -15.41 19.72
CA ARG A 143 -24.52 -16.76 20.22
C ARG A 143 -23.12 -17.21 19.80
N PRO A 144 -22.06 -16.53 20.21
CA PRO A 144 -20.70 -16.88 19.82
C PRO A 144 -20.20 -18.22 20.42
N THR A 145 -20.89 -18.80 21.44
CA THR A 145 -20.63 -20.17 21.90
C THR A 145 -20.87 -21.22 20.83
N ALA A 146 -21.78 -20.97 19.88
CA ALA A 146 -22.09 -21.89 18.80
C ALA A 146 -21.02 -21.88 17.68
N TRP A 147 -20.07 -20.96 17.71
CA TRP A 147 -19.05 -20.84 16.67
C TRP A 147 -18.02 -21.96 16.75
N THR A 148 -17.82 -22.62 15.63
CA THR A 148 -16.73 -23.57 15.44
C THR A 148 -15.41 -22.85 15.12
N ASN A 149 -14.31 -23.60 15.16
CA ASN A 149 -13.02 -23.07 14.70
C ASN A 149 -13.07 -22.60 13.22
N SER A 150 -13.83 -23.29 12.40
CA SER A 150 -14.05 -22.92 10.99
C SER A 150 -14.80 -21.60 10.85
N ASP A 151 -15.81 -21.36 11.72
CA ASP A 151 -16.55 -20.11 11.72
C ASP A 151 -15.67 -18.92 12.14
N MET A 152 -14.85 -19.11 13.17
CA MET A 152 -13.88 -18.10 13.59
C MET A 152 -12.86 -17.79 12.50
N LEU A 153 -12.35 -18.84 11.82
CA LEU A 153 -11.41 -18.67 10.72
C LEU A 153 -12.06 -17.92 9.56
N LYS A 154 -13.30 -18.24 9.20
CA LYS A 154 -14.06 -17.52 8.18
C LYS A 154 -14.21 -16.03 8.51
N LEU A 155 -14.52 -15.69 9.75
CA LEU A 155 -14.59 -14.30 10.20
C LEU A 155 -13.23 -13.62 10.09
N ILE A 156 -12.18 -14.27 10.55
CA ILE A 156 -10.81 -13.73 10.50
C ILE A 156 -10.36 -13.49 9.07
N SER A 157 -10.60 -14.42 8.17
CA SER A 157 -10.22 -14.28 6.74
C SER A 157 -10.92 -13.05 6.11
N GLU A 158 -12.19 -12.82 6.42
CA GLU A 158 -12.90 -11.61 5.95
C GLU A 158 -12.36 -10.34 6.61
N LEU A 159 -12.07 -10.35 7.89
CA LEU A 159 -11.47 -9.21 8.59
C LEU A 159 -10.06 -8.88 8.06
N ARG A 160 -9.24 -9.91 7.75
CA ARG A 160 -7.93 -9.72 7.13
C ARG A 160 -8.04 -9.04 5.77
N LYS A 161 -8.94 -9.51 4.90
CA LYS A 161 -9.15 -8.91 3.56
C LYS A 161 -9.50 -7.43 3.65
N LEU A 162 -10.27 -7.02 4.66
CA LEU A 162 -10.69 -5.64 4.87
C LEU A 162 -9.61 -4.77 5.50
N SER A 163 -8.86 -5.31 6.48
CA SER A 163 -7.88 -4.54 7.26
C SER A 163 -6.46 -4.59 6.71
N LYS A 164 -6.13 -5.62 5.93
CA LYS A 164 -4.82 -5.86 5.33
C LYS A 164 -4.99 -6.26 3.86
N PRO A 165 -5.47 -5.33 3.00
CA PRO A 165 -5.61 -5.62 1.59
C PRO A 165 -4.26 -5.96 0.97
N ILE A 166 -4.24 -6.96 0.08
CA ILE A 166 -3.03 -7.48 -0.56
C ILE A 166 -3.03 -7.14 -2.04
N LEU A 167 -1.91 -6.62 -2.53
CA LEU A 167 -1.56 -6.52 -3.95
C LEU A 167 -0.46 -7.55 -4.25
N ILE A 168 -0.56 -8.26 -5.35
CA ILE A 168 0.48 -9.15 -5.84
C ILE A 168 1.37 -8.40 -6.83
N ALA A 169 2.67 -8.28 -6.51
CA ALA A 169 3.70 -7.90 -7.46
C ALA A 169 4.30 -9.18 -8.06
N ALA A 170 3.81 -9.57 -9.24
CA ALA A 170 4.25 -10.77 -9.95
C ALA A 170 5.61 -10.49 -10.60
N ASN A 171 6.68 -10.72 -9.84
CA ASN A 171 8.06 -10.38 -10.20
C ASN A 171 8.74 -11.44 -11.06
N LYS A 172 9.84 -11.07 -11.71
CA LYS A 172 10.62 -11.88 -12.67
C LYS A 172 9.86 -12.20 -13.96
N MET A 173 9.12 -11.22 -14.47
CA MET A 173 8.41 -11.35 -15.75
C MET A 173 9.33 -11.57 -16.96
N ASP A 174 10.62 -11.33 -16.80
CA ASP A 174 11.69 -11.56 -17.79
C ASP A 174 12.11 -13.02 -17.90
N VAL A 175 11.66 -13.89 -16.99
CA VAL A 175 12.04 -15.31 -16.93
C VAL A 175 10.86 -16.20 -17.39
N PRO A 176 11.00 -17.03 -18.42
CA PRO A 176 9.98 -18.05 -18.74
C PRO A 176 9.85 -19.08 -17.59
N PRO A 177 8.65 -19.56 -17.21
CA PRO A 177 7.32 -19.45 -17.83
C PRO A 177 6.41 -18.37 -17.20
N ALA A 178 6.95 -17.25 -16.72
CA ALA A 178 6.24 -16.20 -15.99
C ALA A 178 4.88 -15.80 -16.60
N LYS A 179 4.79 -15.71 -17.94
CA LYS A 179 3.55 -15.28 -18.62
C LYS A 179 2.38 -16.25 -18.39
N GLN A 180 2.64 -17.55 -18.32
CA GLN A 180 1.60 -18.54 -18.04
C GLN A 180 1.13 -18.44 -16.59
N ASN A 181 2.06 -18.42 -15.65
CA ASN A 181 1.75 -18.37 -14.22
C ASN A 181 1.07 -17.05 -13.83
N LEU A 182 1.34 -15.94 -14.54
CA LEU A 182 0.69 -14.65 -14.32
C LEU A 182 -0.83 -14.75 -14.50
N GLU A 183 -1.31 -15.46 -15.51
CA GLU A 183 -2.76 -15.58 -15.74
C GLU A 183 -3.44 -16.39 -14.62
N GLU A 184 -2.77 -17.37 -14.06
CA GLU A 184 -3.25 -18.11 -12.89
C GLU A 184 -3.30 -17.22 -11.64
N LEU A 185 -2.27 -16.40 -11.39
CA LEU A 185 -2.29 -15.44 -10.30
C LEU A 185 -3.38 -14.39 -10.44
N LYS A 186 -3.62 -13.86 -11.64
CA LYS A 186 -4.74 -12.95 -11.91
C LYS A 186 -6.11 -13.59 -11.62
N ALA A 187 -6.25 -14.87 -11.87
CA ALA A 187 -7.48 -15.61 -11.58
C ALA A 187 -7.73 -15.81 -10.07
N SER A 188 -6.75 -15.58 -9.21
CA SER A 188 -6.88 -15.66 -7.75
C SER A 188 -7.82 -14.60 -7.15
N GLY A 189 -8.15 -13.55 -7.93
CA GLY A 189 -9.00 -12.43 -7.49
C GLY A 189 -8.27 -11.31 -6.77
N TYR A 190 -6.96 -11.42 -6.55
CA TYR A 190 -6.14 -10.33 -6.02
C TYR A 190 -5.70 -9.37 -7.13
N PRO A 191 -5.65 -8.06 -6.87
CA PRO A 191 -4.98 -7.12 -7.76
C PRO A 191 -3.55 -7.58 -8.01
N THR A 192 -3.20 -7.84 -9.26
CA THR A 192 -1.91 -8.41 -9.65
C THR A 192 -1.25 -7.54 -10.70
N VAL A 193 -0.01 -7.12 -10.43
CA VAL A 193 0.82 -6.31 -11.34
C VAL A 193 2.02 -7.12 -11.80
N PRO A 194 2.21 -7.30 -13.12
CA PRO A 194 3.42 -7.91 -13.65
C PRO A 194 4.61 -6.97 -13.42
N CYS A 195 5.69 -7.49 -12.83
CA CYS A 195 6.85 -6.71 -12.46
C CYS A 195 8.16 -7.33 -12.95
N CYS A 196 9.13 -6.45 -13.21
CA CYS A 196 10.54 -6.81 -13.36
C CYS A 196 11.39 -5.86 -12.51
N ALA A 197 11.60 -6.19 -11.25
CA ALA A 197 12.31 -5.35 -10.29
C ALA A 197 13.79 -5.14 -10.67
N GLU A 198 14.42 -6.13 -11.29
CA GLU A 198 15.81 -6.02 -11.76
C GLU A 198 15.93 -4.97 -12.88
N ALA A 199 14.97 -4.93 -13.83
CA ALA A 199 14.92 -3.91 -14.86
C ALA A 199 14.73 -2.51 -14.26
N GLU A 200 13.81 -2.33 -13.33
CA GLU A 200 13.60 -1.06 -12.63
C GLU A 200 14.87 -0.59 -11.92
N LEU A 201 15.53 -1.48 -11.19
CA LEU A 201 16.78 -1.16 -10.49
C LEU A 201 17.89 -0.74 -11.45
N ALA A 202 18.02 -1.42 -12.60
CA ALA A 202 19.00 -1.10 -13.62
C ALA A 202 18.74 0.29 -14.24
N LEU A 203 17.47 0.59 -14.56
CA LEU A 203 17.07 1.89 -15.12
C LEU A 203 17.28 3.03 -14.12
N ARG A 204 16.88 2.86 -12.86
CA ARG A 204 17.11 3.88 -11.82
C ARG A 204 18.58 4.17 -11.60
N ARG A 205 19.42 3.14 -11.47
CA ARG A 205 20.87 3.30 -11.32
C ARG A 205 21.53 3.98 -12.51
N ALA A 206 21.07 3.69 -13.74
CA ALA A 206 21.58 4.36 -14.94
C ALA A 206 21.13 5.83 -15.00
N SER A 207 19.91 6.13 -14.57
CA SER A 207 19.37 7.50 -14.48
C SER A 207 20.08 8.33 -13.42
N GLU A 208 20.30 7.79 -12.22
CA GLU A 208 21.05 8.44 -11.15
C GLU A 208 22.48 8.82 -11.56
N LYS A 209 23.10 8.00 -12.41
CA LYS A 209 24.43 8.28 -12.99
C LYS A 209 24.38 9.27 -14.18
N GLY A 210 23.20 9.77 -14.56
CA GLY A 210 23.00 10.65 -15.70
C GLY A 210 23.33 10.00 -17.06
N ILE A 211 23.32 8.67 -17.13
CA ILE A 211 23.58 7.92 -18.38
C ILE A 211 22.33 7.89 -19.24
N ILE A 212 21.16 7.75 -18.63
CA ILE A 212 19.86 7.78 -19.27
C ILE A 212 18.95 8.83 -18.59
N SER A 213 17.89 9.25 -19.28
CA SER A 213 16.72 9.90 -18.70
C SER A 213 15.61 8.87 -18.63
N TYR A 214 15.10 8.60 -17.41
CA TYR A 214 14.03 7.67 -17.14
C TYR A 214 13.12 8.21 -16.02
N ILE A 215 11.83 8.19 -16.24
CA ILE A 215 10.82 8.48 -15.22
C ILE A 215 10.27 7.15 -14.72
N PRO A 216 10.31 6.85 -13.41
CA PRO A 216 9.76 5.61 -12.87
C PRO A 216 8.30 5.39 -13.28
N GLY A 217 8.03 4.26 -13.93
CA GLY A 217 6.72 3.91 -14.47
C GLY A 217 6.49 4.20 -15.94
N ASP A 218 7.42 4.88 -16.62
CA ASP A 218 7.35 5.12 -18.07
C ASP A 218 7.61 3.82 -18.86
N ASP A 219 7.11 3.83 -20.09
CA ASP A 219 7.26 2.74 -21.07
C ASP A 219 8.53 2.86 -21.91
N ASP A 220 9.32 3.91 -21.72
CA ASP A 220 10.57 4.16 -22.45
C ASP A 220 11.59 4.95 -21.61
N PHE A 221 12.80 5.06 -22.13
CA PHE A 221 13.88 5.90 -21.61
C PHE A 221 14.76 6.42 -22.75
N ASN A 222 15.50 7.52 -22.49
CA ASN A 222 16.42 8.10 -23.46
C ASN A 222 17.87 7.96 -23.00
N ILE A 223 18.77 7.51 -23.86
CA ILE A 223 20.21 7.44 -23.58
C ILE A 223 20.81 8.83 -23.76
N ILE A 224 21.41 9.40 -22.70
CA ILE A 224 22.04 10.73 -22.68
C ILE A 224 23.55 10.61 -22.99
N GLN A 225 24.20 9.60 -22.41
CA GLN A 225 25.66 9.45 -22.46
C GLN A 225 26.07 8.05 -22.96
N GLU A 226 25.86 7.80 -24.24
CA GLU A 226 26.13 6.48 -24.85
C GLU A 226 27.60 6.03 -24.74
N SER A 227 28.54 6.99 -24.78
CA SER A 227 29.98 6.73 -24.70
C SER A 227 30.43 6.17 -23.35
N LYS A 228 29.63 6.34 -22.31
CA LYS A 228 29.90 5.80 -20.95
C LYS A 228 29.40 4.36 -20.75
N LEU A 229 28.63 3.84 -21.72
CA LEU A 229 28.09 2.48 -21.64
C LEU A 229 29.09 1.47 -22.20
N THR A 230 29.30 0.40 -21.44
CA THR A 230 29.96 -0.82 -21.96
C THR A 230 29.00 -1.54 -22.92
N GLN A 231 29.52 -2.43 -23.78
CA GLN A 231 28.67 -3.21 -24.68
C GLN A 231 27.62 -4.03 -23.93
N GLY A 232 28.01 -4.70 -22.84
CA GLY A 232 27.06 -5.47 -22.03
C GLY A 232 25.93 -4.61 -21.40
N GLN A 233 26.22 -3.35 -21.03
CA GLN A 233 25.19 -2.43 -20.54
C GLN A 233 24.25 -1.96 -21.67
N LYS A 234 24.76 -1.74 -22.88
CA LYS A 234 23.92 -1.45 -24.05
C LYS A 234 22.98 -2.60 -24.37
N ASP A 235 23.51 -3.83 -24.35
CA ASP A 235 22.72 -5.04 -24.61
C ASP A 235 21.65 -5.24 -23.54
N ALA A 236 21.97 -5.00 -22.26
CA ALA A 236 21.01 -5.07 -21.16
C ALA A 236 19.91 -4.00 -21.29
N LEU A 237 20.26 -2.75 -21.58
CA LEU A 237 19.27 -1.68 -21.80
C LEU A 237 18.36 -1.97 -23.00
N LYS A 238 18.93 -2.55 -24.09
CA LYS A 238 18.15 -2.98 -25.25
C LYS A 238 17.16 -4.08 -24.87
N LEU A 239 17.59 -5.09 -24.12
CA LEU A 239 16.72 -6.16 -23.67
C LEU A 239 15.59 -5.63 -22.78
N ILE A 240 15.90 -4.74 -21.82
CA ILE A 240 14.87 -4.09 -20.97
C ILE A 240 13.85 -3.36 -21.84
N LYS A 241 14.30 -2.58 -22.82
CA LYS A 241 13.40 -1.82 -23.71
C LYS A 241 12.51 -2.74 -24.54
N GLU A 242 13.06 -3.80 -25.13
CA GLU A 242 12.35 -4.67 -26.08
C GLU A 242 11.49 -5.72 -25.38
N GLU A 243 12.01 -6.39 -24.35
CA GLU A 243 11.34 -7.52 -23.71
C GLU A 243 10.46 -7.11 -22.52
N ILE A 244 10.80 -6.01 -21.82
CA ILE A 244 10.06 -5.58 -20.64
C ILE A 244 9.16 -4.38 -20.96
N LEU A 245 9.74 -3.23 -21.29
CA LEU A 245 8.95 -2.00 -21.45
C LEU A 245 7.93 -2.12 -22.58
N ARG A 246 8.32 -2.64 -23.75
CA ARG A 246 7.40 -2.84 -24.89
C ARG A 246 6.35 -3.91 -24.64
N SER A 247 6.65 -4.96 -23.86
CA SER A 247 5.72 -6.06 -23.64
C SER A 247 4.76 -5.82 -22.47
N LEU A 248 5.20 -5.12 -21.42
CA LEU A 248 4.42 -4.87 -20.20
C LEU A 248 3.91 -3.43 -20.11
N GLY A 249 4.46 -2.49 -20.90
CA GLY A 249 4.16 -1.06 -20.84
C GLY A 249 4.95 -0.30 -19.78
N SER A 250 5.57 -1.00 -18.83
CA SER A 250 6.47 -0.46 -17.81
C SER A 250 7.21 -1.60 -17.12
N THR A 251 8.07 -1.30 -16.14
CA THR A 251 8.66 -2.32 -15.25
C THR A 251 7.67 -2.88 -14.21
N GLY A 252 6.47 -2.29 -14.08
CA GLY A 252 5.42 -2.65 -13.12
C GLY A 252 5.63 -2.13 -11.70
N VAL A 253 6.85 -1.79 -11.30
CA VAL A 253 7.16 -1.42 -9.90
C VAL A 253 6.42 -0.16 -9.46
N GLN A 254 6.43 0.91 -10.27
CA GLN A 254 5.71 2.14 -9.96
C GLN A 254 4.19 1.94 -10.02
N GLU A 255 3.71 1.10 -10.93
CA GLU A 255 2.30 0.73 -11.03
C GLU A 255 1.82 0.00 -9.78
N ALA A 256 2.61 -0.96 -9.25
CA ALA A 256 2.30 -1.66 -8.00
C ALA A 256 2.17 -0.70 -6.83
N LEU A 257 3.09 0.28 -6.70
CA LEU A 257 2.99 1.34 -5.68
C LEU A 257 1.74 2.19 -5.88
N ASN A 258 1.47 2.67 -7.09
CA ASN A 258 0.31 3.49 -7.37
C ASN A 258 -1.01 2.75 -7.05
N LEU A 259 -1.11 1.47 -7.42
CA LEU A 259 -2.29 0.65 -7.11
C LEU A 259 -2.45 0.45 -5.59
N ALA A 260 -1.36 0.18 -4.86
CA ALA A 260 -1.43 0.04 -3.41
C ALA A 260 -1.97 1.31 -2.74
N PHE A 261 -1.43 2.48 -3.06
CA PHE A 261 -1.84 3.72 -2.43
C PHE A 261 -3.19 4.26 -2.93
N PHE A 262 -3.40 4.33 -4.26
CA PHE A 262 -4.60 4.97 -4.81
C PHE A 262 -5.81 4.04 -4.94
N LYS A 263 -5.61 2.71 -5.06
CA LYS A 263 -6.72 1.75 -5.21
C LYS A 263 -7.00 0.97 -3.93
N LEU A 264 -5.99 0.35 -3.31
CA LEU A 264 -6.21 -0.42 -2.09
C LEU A 264 -6.47 0.50 -0.89
N LEU A 265 -5.60 1.47 -0.65
CA LEU A 265 -5.71 2.41 0.46
C LEU A 265 -6.63 3.60 0.18
N LYS A 266 -7.09 3.76 -1.08
CA LYS A 266 -7.96 4.87 -1.51
C LYS A 266 -7.42 6.23 -1.08
N MET A 267 -6.10 6.44 -1.24
CA MET A 267 -5.48 7.72 -0.93
C MET A 267 -5.76 8.73 -2.03
N ILE A 268 -5.86 9.99 -1.63
CA ILE A 268 -5.95 11.16 -2.52
C ILE A 268 -4.75 12.07 -2.28
N THR A 269 -4.39 12.86 -3.28
CA THR A 269 -3.28 13.81 -3.20
C THR A 269 -3.77 15.21 -2.93
N ILE A 270 -3.24 15.87 -1.90
CA ILE A 270 -3.59 17.26 -1.55
C ILE A 270 -2.31 18.12 -1.55
N TYR A 271 -2.43 19.33 -2.08
CA TYR A 271 -1.34 20.30 -2.18
C TYR A 271 -1.62 21.51 -1.26
N PRO A 272 -0.97 21.60 -0.08
CA PRO A 272 -1.08 22.77 0.77
C PRO A 272 -0.27 23.93 0.19
N VAL A 273 -0.84 25.14 0.26
CA VAL A 273 -0.19 26.40 -0.11
C VAL A 273 -0.50 27.48 0.91
N GLU A 274 0.41 28.44 1.11
CA GLU A 274 0.17 29.60 1.97
C GLU A 274 -0.48 30.74 1.19
N ASP A 275 0.03 31.01 -0.01
CA ASP A 275 -0.55 32.02 -0.93
C ASP A 275 -1.44 31.33 -1.98
N PRO A 276 -2.77 31.44 -1.87
CA PRO A 276 -3.70 30.80 -2.81
C PRO A 276 -3.73 31.49 -4.19
N GLU A 277 -3.19 32.70 -4.35
CA GLU A 277 -3.11 33.40 -5.63
C GLU A 277 -1.91 32.94 -6.46
N LYS A 278 -0.76 32.82 -5.80
CA LYS A 278 0.49 32.41 -6.43
C LYS A 278 0.70 30.90 -6.39
N LEU A 279 -0.07 30.16 -5.60
CA LEU A 279 0.09 28.73 -5.29
C LEU A 279 1.45 28.41 -4.68
N THR A 280 1.92 29.27 -3.76
CA THR A 280 3.27 29.17 -3.16
C THR A 280 3.21 29.07 -1.64
N ASP A 281 4.37 28.70 -1.06
CA ASP A 281 4.66 28.88 0.35
C ASP A 281 5.32 30.27 0.61
N HIS A 282 5.74 30.51 1.86
CA HIS A 282 6.43 31.74 2.30
C HIS A 282 7.82 31.93 1.66
N LYS A 283 8.36 30.92 0.95
CA LYS A 283 9.63 30.98 0.20
C LYS A 283 9.42 31.13 -1.31
N ASP A 284 8.21 31.48 -1.73
CA ASP A 284 7.79 31.56 -3.14
C ASP A 284 8.00 30.26 -3.94
N ARG A 285 8.03 29.09 -3.27
CA ARG A 285 8.08 27.79 -3.94
C ARG A 285 6.69 27.41 -4.41
N ILE A 286 6.55 27.09 -5.69
CA ILE A 286 5.26 26.74 -6.32
C ILE A 286 4.93 25.29 -5.97
N LEU A 287 3.71 25.05 -5.44
CA LEU A 287 3.23 23.75 -5.00
C LEU A 287 4.29 22.97 -4.21
N PRO A 288 4.79 23.54 -3.10
CA PRO A 288 5.98 23.03 -2.42
C PRO A 288 5.80 21.62 -1.91
N ASP A 289 4.63 21.32 -1.38
CA ASP A 289 4.36 20.06 -0.72
C ASP A 289 3.19 19.31 -1.37
N ALA A 290 3.26 17.99 -1.32
CA ALA A 290 2.22 17.09 -1.74
C ALA A 290 2.03 16.04 -0.63
N TYR A 291 0.78 15.83 -0.20
CA TYR A 291 0.41 14.89 0.84
C TYR A 291 -0.53 13.84 0.29
N LEU A 292 -0.29 12.58 0.64
CA LEU A 292 -1.25 11.50 0.48
C LEU A 292 -2.08 11.39 1.75
N VAL A 293 -3.40 11.47 1.59
CA VAL A 293 -4.35 11.35 2.70
C VAL A 293 -5.49 10.40 2.31
N PRO A 294 -6.14 9.73 3.27
CA PRO A 294 -7.30 8.89 2.97
C PRO A 294 -8.42 9.67 2.26
N ASP A 295 -9.08 9.04 1.30
CA ASP A 295 -10.33 9.57 0.74
C ASP A 295 -11.37 9.78 1.85
N GLY A 296 -12.11 10.88 1.78
CA GLY A 296 -13.01 11.29 2.87
C GLY A 296 -12.36 12.19 3.93
N THR A 297 -11.05 12.49 3.84
CA THR A 297 -10.38 13.44 4.74
C THR A 297 -11.01 14.82 4.64
N THR A 298 -11.36 15.42 5.80
CA THR A 298 -11.91 16.78 5.87
C THR A 298 -10.83 17.85 5.90
N ALA A 299 -11.20 19.10 5.60
CA ALA A 299 -10.29 20.24 5.62
C ALA A 299 -9.59 20.42 6.99
N LYS A 300 -10.32 20.23 8.09
CA LYS A 300 -9.77 20.30 9.45
C LYS A 300 -8.85 19.12 9.79
N GLN A 301 -9.21 17.93 9.37
CA GLN A 301 -8.35 16.75 9.53
C GLN A 301 -7.04 16.94 8.76
N PHE A 302 -7.12 17.44 7.54
CA PHE A 302 -5.92 17.75 6.74
C PHE A 302 -5.05 18.82 7.41
N ALA A 303 -5.66 19.88 7.98
CA ALA A 303 -4.93 20.86 8.77
C ALA A 303 -4.14 20.20 9.92
N GLY A 304 -4.73 19.21 10.58
CA GLY A 304 -4.09 18.44 11.65
C GLY A 304 -2.93 17.55 11.16
N ILE A 305 -3.03 17.03 9.94
CA ILE A 305 -1.94 16.26 9.31
C ILE A 305 -0.73 17.15 9.04
N ILE A 306 -0.95 18.40 8.62
CA ILE A 306 0.14 19.37 8.45
C ILE A 306 0.72 19.77 9.81
N HIS A 307 -0.15 20.21 10.73
CA HIS A 307 0.25 20.55 12.11
C HIS A 307 -0.97 20.66 13.05
N SER A 308 -0.81 20.17 14.29
CA SER A 308 -1.89 20.19 15.29
C SER A 308 -2.42 21.61 15.61
N ASP A 309 -1.56 22.65 15.56
CA ASP A 309 -1.98 24.03 15.80
C ASP A 309 -2.88 24.57 14.68
N LEU A 310 -2.68 24.16 13.43
CA LEU A 310 -3.57 24.53 12.32
C LEU A 310 -4.97 23.95 12.53
N ALA A 311 -5.08 22.72 12.99
CA ALA A 311 -6.37 22.11 13.30
C ALA A 311 -7.05 22.76 14.51
N SER A 312 -6.29 23.03 15.59
CA SER A 312 -6.84 23.61 16.83
C SER A 312 -7.27 25.07 16.68
N GLY A 313 -6.66 25.80 15.74
CA GLY A 313 -7.02 27.18 15.41
C GLY A 313 -7.78 27.32 14.09
N PHE A 314 -8.25 26.24 13.50
CA PHE A 314 -8.89 26.23 12.17
C PHE A 314 -10.08 27.19 12.10
N LEU A 315 -10.08 28.05 11.11
CA LEU A 315 -11.19 28.96 10.82
C LEU A 315 -11.93 28.50 9.53
N TYR A 316 -11.21 28.39 8.45
CA TYR A 316 -11.66 27.88 7.16
C TYR A 316 -10.46 27.51 6.30
N ALA A 317 -10.72 26.75 5.22
CA ALA A 317 -9.77 26.54 4.16
C ALA A 317 -10.29 27.17 2.85
N THR A 318 -9.39 27.40 1.89
CA THR A 318 -9.74 27.89 0.55
C THR A 318 -9.15 26.98 -0.51
N GLU A 319 -9.96 26.48 -1.43
CA GLU A 319 -9.45 25.83 -2.63
C GLU A 319 -8.89 26.91 -3.57
N ALA A 320 -7.58 26.86 -3.82
CA ALA A 320 -6.85 27.98 -4.42
C ALA A 320 -7.25 28.26 -5.88
N ARG A 321 -7.66 27.24 -6.65
CA ARG A 321 -8.04 27.38 -8.07
C ARG A 321 -9.46 27.95 -8.25
N THR A 322 -10.39 27.49 -7.42
CA THR A 322 -11.81 27.90 -7.50
C THR A 322 -12.15 29.04 -6.58
N LYS A 323 -11.27 29.39 -5.63
CA LYS A 323 -11.48 30.38 -4.56
C LYS A 323 -12.64 30.03 -3.62
N MET A 324 -13.06 28.79 -3.62
CA MET A 324 -14.15 28.32 -2.77
C MET A 324 -13.67 28.22 -1.31
N ARG A 325 -14.40 28.83 -0.39
CA ARG A 325 -14.19 28.65 1.05
C ARG A 325 -14.84 27.36 1.53
N MET A 326 -14.13 26.65 2.39
CA MET A 326 -14.49 25.35 2.92
C MET A 326 -14.50 25.40 4.45
N GLY A 327 -15.58 24.90 5.05
CA GLY A 327 -15.68 24.70 6.50
C GLY A 327 -14.86 23.50 6.97
N GLU A 328 -14.87 23.28 8.28
CA GLU A 328 -14.08 22.22 8.93
C GLU A 328 -14.42 20.80 8.46
N ASP A 329 -15.69 20.52 8.18
CA ASP A 329 -16.21 19.22 7.77
C ASP A 329 -16.24 19.01 6.24
N HIS A 330 -15.75 19.99 5.47
CA HIS A 330 -15.71 19.85 4.01
C HIS A 330 -14.74 18.76 3.60
N VAL A 331 -15.25 17.74 2.90
CA VAL A 331 -14.45 16.61 2.39
C VAL A 331 -13.62 17.06 1.18
N LEU A 332 -12.32 16.85 1.27
CA LEU A 332 -11.36 17.19 0.22
C LEU A 332 -11.42 16.21 -0.94
N LYS A 333 -11.01 16.66 -2.12
CA LYS A 333 -10.96 15.88 -3.36
C LYS A 333 -9.53 15.72 -3.85
N ASP A 334 -9.30 14.64 -4.61
CA ASP A 334 -7.99 14.42 -5.21
C ASP A 334 -7.50 15.63 -6.00
N ARG A 335 -6.23 15.98 -5.77
CA ARG A 335 -5.53 17.13 -6.36
C ARG A 335 -6.06 18.50 -5.95
N ASP A 336 -6.79 18.64 -4.86
CA ASP A 336 -7.13 19.93 -4.31
C ASP A 336 -5.87 20.71 -3.89
N VAL A 337 -5.88 22.02 -4.18
CA VAL A 337 -4.81 22.93 -3.76
C VAL A 337 -5.39 23.82 -2.65
N ILE A 338 -4.91 23.61 -1.42
CA ILE A 338 -5.60 24.10 -0.20
C ILE A 338 -4.76 25.11 0.55
N SER A 339 -5.31 26.30 0.78
CA SER A 339 -4.79 27.29 1.73
C SER A 339 -5.62 27.23 3.02
N ILE A 340 -4.95 27.02 4.16
CA ILE A 340 -5.58 26.91 5.48
C ILE A 340 -5.44 28.23 6.23
N VAL A 341 -6.55 28.76 6.73
CA VAL A 341 -6.59 29.94 7.58
C VAL A 341 -6.85 29.52 9.02
N SER A 342 -5.91 29.85 9.90
CA SER A 342 -5.95 29.49 11.32
C SER A 342 -5.68 30.73 12.18
N THR A 343 -6.26 30.76 13.39
CA THR A 343 -5.97 31.77 14.42
C THR A 343 -4.57 31.61 15.02
N LYS A 344 -4.00 30.41 14.94
CA LYS A 344 -2.64 30.11 15.38
C LYS A 344 -1.70 30.13 14.18
N ARG A 345 -0.64 30.92 14.24
CA ARG A 345 0.43 30.92 13.23
C ARG A 345 1.43 29.81 13.55
N HIS A 346 1.88 29.12 12.55
CA HIS A 346 3.11 28.34 12.61
C HIS A 346 4.28 29.30 12.86
N ALA A 347 5.10 29.02 13.86
CA ALA A 347 6.38 29.67 14.06
C ALA A 347 7.44 29.02 13.16
#